data_d4f1553eaba98f4633231c2f670a37c0
#
_entry.id   d4f1553eaba98f4633231c2f670a37c0
#
_cell.length_a   1.000
_cell.length_b   1.000
_cell.length_c   1.000
_cell.angle_alpha   90.00
_cell.angle_beta   90.00
_cell.angle_gamma   90.00
#
_symmetry.space_group_name_H-M   'P 1'
#
loop_
_entity.id
_entity.type
_entity.pdbx_description
1 polymer ?
#
loop_
_entity_poly.entity_id
_entity_poly.type
_entity_poly.pdbx_seq_one_letter_code
_entity_poly.pdbx_strand_id
1 'polypeptide(L)'
;LLREGIVEAALLTRRDSAWRPRPFLATTEAEIEEAAGSKYTTAPALSILETALERFRRIVFVGVPCQIAALRNLQQRHDPAYPADRVVLTIGLFCAESFTYGRSESYGMANFVENELGMSLAQVTRFDIKKNNLMVFIGDRVEGRPLAEIKHLAWPICHACPDFTAELADLSIGAVGSAADQSTI
;
A
#
# COMPACT_ATOMS: atom_id res chain seq x y z
N LEU A 1 -0.74 11.47 -16.57
CA LEU A 1 -1.06 12.66 -15.76
C LEU A 1 0.19 13.46 -15.39
N LEU A 2 1.25 12.83 -14.84
CA LEU A 2 2.53 13.52 -14.55
C LEU A 2 3.20 14.02 -15.83
N ARG A 3 3.34 13.14 -16.85
CA ARG A 3 3.93 13.49 -18.15
C ARG A 3 3.26 14.69 -18.83
N GLU A 4 1.97 14.81 -18.65
CA GLU A 4 1.14 15.85 -19.26
C GLU A 4 1.02 17.10 -18.37
N GLY A 5 1.67 17.12 -17.21
CA GLY A 5 1.61 18.23 -16.27
C GLY A 5 0.24 18.45 -15.64
N ILE A 6 -0.68 17.47 -15.72
CA ILE A 6 -2.00 17.54 -15.08
C ILE A 6 -1.85 17.49 -13.57
N VAL A 7 -0.90 16.69 -13.08
CA VAL A 7 -0.50 16.63 -11.66
C VAL A 7 0.99 16.85 -11.55
N GLU A 8 1.44 17.28 -10.37
CA GLU A 8 2.83 17.66 -10.10
C GLU A 8 3.57 16.56 -9.33
N ALA A 9 2.84 15.76 -8.57
CA ALA A 9 3.38 14.67 -7.78
C ALA A 9 2.33 13.60 -7.52
N ALA A 10 2.82 12.39 -7.21
CA ALA A 10 2.01 11.31 -6.69
C ALA A 10 2.52 10.91 -5.30
N LEU A 11 1.63 10.89 -4.30
CA LEU A 11 1.90 10.35 -2.98
C LEU A 11 1.64 8.85 -3.02
N LEU A 12 2.70 8.08 -2.93
CA LEU A 12 2.75 6.63 -3.11
C LEU A 12 3.40 5.95 -1.91
N THR A 13 3.40 4.62 -1.92
CA THR A 13 4.13 3.80 -0.97
C THR A 13 5.13 2.91 -1.70
N ARG A 14 6.41 3.03 -1.34
CA ARG A 14 7.48 2.10 -1.75
C ARG A 14 7.92 1.25 -0.56
N ARG A 15 8.78 0.28 -0.78
CA ARG A 15 9.44 -0.49 0.27
C ARG A 15 10.88 -0.03 0.47
N ASP A 16 11.42 -0.14 1.69
CA ASP A 16 12.86 -0.11 1.92
C ASP A 16 13.49 -1.50 1.70
N SER A 17 14.79 -1.62 1.89
CA SER A 17 15.54 -2.88 1.74
C SER A 17 15.10 -3.98 2.70
N ALA A 18 14.41 -3.63 3.79
CA ALA A 18 13.84 -4.58 4.74
C ALA A 18 12.33 -4.79 4.54
N TRP A 19 11.79 -4.46 3.38
CA TRP A 19 10.36 -4.55 3.06
C TRP A 19 9.44 -3.71 3.93
N ARG A 20 9.98 -2.74 4.67
CA ARG A 20 9.12 -1.82 5.40
C ARG A 20 8.50 -0.82 4.44
N PRO A 21 7.18 -0.67 4.44
CA PRO A 21 6.51 0.28 3.57
C PRO A 21 6.85 1.72 4.00
N ARG A 22 7.19 2.55 3.03
CA ARG A 22 7.57 3.95 3.21
C ARG A 22 6.75 4.82 2.26
N PRO A 23 6.00 5.78 2.77
CA PRO A 23 5.38 6.79 1.91
C PRO A 23 6.45 7.67 1.29
N PHE A 24 6.24 8.10 0.05
CA PHE A 24 7.11 9.02 -0.64
C PHE A 24 6.35 9.80 -1.73
N LEU A 25 6.96 10.87 -2.21
CA LEU A 25 6.43 11.70 -3.28
C LEU A 25 7.19 11.38 -4.57
N ALA A 26 6.49 10.80 -5.54
CA ALA A 26 7.00 10.58 -6.88
C ALA A 26 6.69 11.79 -7.76
N THR A 27 7.69 12.28 -8.48
CA THR A 27 7.61 13.39 -9.44
C THR A 27 7.99 12.96 -10.86
N THR A 28 8.46 11.73 -11.00
CA THR A 28 8.87 11.12 -12.27
C THR A 28 8.22 9.76 -12.48
N GLU A 29 8.16 9.29 -13.72
CA GLU A 29 7.64 7.96 -14.04
C GLU A 29 8.50 6.85 -13.43
N ALA A 30 9.82 6.99 -13.44
CA ALA A 30 10.73 6.02 -12.84
C ALA A 30 10.46 5.85 -11.33
N GLU A 31 10.19 6.95 -10.61
CA GLU A 31 9.82 6.90 -9.19
C GLU A 31 8.45 6.20 -8.98
N ILE A 32 7.51 6.34 -9.93
CA ILE A 32 6.24 5.59 -9.87
C ILE A 32 6.49 4.09 -10.06
N GLU A 33 7.34 3.71 -11.00
CA GLU A 33 7.72 2.32 -11.26
C GLU A 33 8.38 1.67 -10.04
N GLU A 34 9.22 2.41 -9.29
CA GLU A 34 9.78 1.94 -8.01
C GLU A 34 8.70 1.61 -6.96
N ALA A 35 7.54 2.25 -7.04
CA ALA A 35 6.41 1.97 -6.16
C ALA A 35 5.60 0.74 -6.58
N ALA A 36 5.86 0.15 -7.74
CA ALA A 36 5.09 -0.99 -8.23
C ALA A 36 5.13 -2.21 -7.26
N GLY A 37 4.10 -3.02 -7.35
CA GLY A 37 3.93 -4.23 -6.55
C GLY A 37 3.31 -3.99 -5.16
N SER A 38 2.65 -5.03 -4.65
CA SER A 38 1.92 -4.98 -3.38
C SER A 38 2.86 -5.02 -2.17
N LYS A 39 2.56 -4.21 -1.16
CA LYS A 39 3.22 -4.18 0.15
C LYS A 39 2.16 -4.52 1.20
N TYR A 40 1.99 -5.77 1.50
CA TYR A 40 0.88 -6.25 2.34
C TYR A 40 0.95 -5.81 3.81
N THR A 41 1.92 -4.99 4.20
CA THR A 41 2.02 -4.41 5.54
C THR A 41 1.59 -2.94 5.55
N THR A 42 1.09 -2.49 6.69
CA THR A 42 0.56 -1.12 6.83
C THR A 42 1.63 -0.06 6.61
N ALA A 43 1.32 0.90 5.75
CA ALA A 43 2.12 2.10 5.52
C ALA A 43 1.46 3.32 6.19
N PRO A 44 2.22 4.21 6.83
CA PRO A 44 1.70 5.49 7.30
C PRO A 44 1.59 6.50 6.14
N ALA A 45 0.78 6.18 5.11
CA ALA A 45 0.78 6.88 3.82
C ALA A 45 0.52 8.39 3.95
N LEU A 46 -0.34 8.81 4.87
CA LEU A 46 -0.66 10.23 5.07
C LEU A 46 0.36 10.99 5.94
N SER A 47 1.39 10.31 6.49
CA SER A 47 2.37 10.98 7.37
C SER A 47 3.21 12.05 6.68
N ILE A 48 3.28 12.04 5.35
CA ILE A 48 3.99 13.04 4.55
C ILE A 48 3.05 13.95 3.76
N LEU A 49 1.75 13.89 4.05
CA LEU A 49 0.77 14.69 3.32
C LEU A 49 1.01 16.20 3.50
N GLU A 50 1.33 16.65 4.71
CA GLU A 50 1.66 18.06 4.97
C GLU A 50 2.80 18.53 4.06
N THR A 51 3.92 17.80 4.03
CA THR A 51 5.05 18.10 3.14
C THR A 51 4.63 18.10 1.66
N ALA A 52 3.73 17.21 1.27
CA ALA A 52 3.21 17.19 -0.10
C ALA A 52 2.40 18.46 -0.41
N LEU A 53 1.52 18.86 0.51
CA LEU A 53 0.67 20.05 0.37
C LEU A 53 1.45 21.36 0.36
N GLU A 54 2.58 21.43 1.09
CA GLU A 54 3.47 22.59 1.04
C GLU A 54 4.16 22.74 -0.32
N ARG A 55 4.56 21.63 -0.94
CA ARG A 55 5.40 21.61 -2.13
C ARG A 55 4.62 21.63 -3.44
N PHE A 56 3.43 21.05 -3.46
CA PHE A 56 2.67 20.80 -4.69
C PHE A 56 1.23 21.28 -4.56
N ARG A 57 0.65 21.67 -5.69
CA ARG A 57 -0.74 22.14 -5.78
C ARG A 57 -1.70 21.10 -6.35
N ARG A 58 -1.19 20.14 -7.10
CA ARG A 58 -1.99 19.08 -7.74
C ARG A 58 -1.32 17.74 -7.52
N ILE A 59 -1.86 16.98 -6.60
CA ILE A 59 -1.30 15.72 -6.11
C ILE A 59 -2.26 14.58 -6.43
N VAL A 60 -1.73 13.43 -6.88
CA VAL A 60 -2.45 12.15 -6.84
C VAL A 60 -2.11 11.43 -5.56
N PHE A 61 -3.08 10.84 -4.90
CA PHE A 61 -2.87 9.95 -3.76
C PHE A 61 -3.28 8.52 -4.12
N VAL A 62 -2.39 7.56 -3.90
CA VAL A 62 -2.68 6.12 -4.02
C VAL A 62 -2.66 5.49 -2.63
N GLY A 63 -3.76 4.90 -2.23
CA GLY A 63 -3.89 4.35 -0.89
C GLY A 63 -4.94 3.24 -0.78
N VAL A 64 -4.96 2.60 0.38
CA VAL A 64 -5.98 1.60 0.72
C VAL A 64 -7.23 2.28 1.31
N PRO A 65 -8.39 1.59 1.41
CA PRO A 65 -9.67 2.20 1.80
C PRO A 65 -9.62 3.11 3.03
N CYS A 66 -9.03 2.63 4.13
CA CYS A 66 -8.95 3.42 5.37
C CYS A 66 -8.12 4.70 5.23
N GLN A 67 -7.11 4.71 4.34
CA GLN A 67 -6.29 5.89 4.05
C GLN A 67 -7.06 6.87 3.17
N ILE A 68 -7.82 6.38 2.18
CA ILE A 68 -8.73 7.19 1.37
C ILE A 68 -9.77 7.86 2.26
N ALA A 69 -10.43 7.10 3.13
CA ALA A 69 -11.42 7.64 4.07
C ALA A 69 -10.82 8.73 4.98
N ALA A 70 -9.62 8.51 5.50
CA ALA A 70 -8.92 9.50 6.31
C ALA A 70 -8.61 10.79 5.52
N LEU A 71 -8.16 10.68 4.26
CA LEU A 71 -7.94 11.82 3.39
C LEU A 71 -9.24 12.58 3.10
N ARG A 72 -10.33 11.87 2.78
CA ARG A 72 -11.66 12.51 2.56
C ARG A 72 -12.14 13.29 3.78
N ASN A 73 -11.93 12.75 4.98
CA ASN A 73 -12.25 13.45 6.22
C ASN A 73 -11.42 14.75 6.38
N LEU A 74 -10.17 14.77 5.93
CA LEU A 74 -9.36 16.01 5.92
C LEU A 74 -9.87 17.01 4.88
N GLN A 75 -10.21 16.54 3.68
CA GLN A 75 -10.78 17.40 2.62
C GLN A 75 -12.09 18.05 3.03
N GLN A 76 -12.97 17.31 3.72
CA GLN A 76 -14.26 17.86 4.20
C GLN A 76 -14.13 18.98 5.24
N ARG A 77 -12.98 19.12 5.89
CA ARG A 77 -12.76 20.20 6.85
C ARG A 77 -12.57 21.57 6.21
N HIS A 78 -12.17 21.59 4.92
CA HIS A 78 -11.88 22.82 4.16
C HIS A 78 -10.98 23.80 4.92
N ASP A 79 -9.98 23.27 5.65
CA ASP A 79 -9.06 24.06 6.46
C ASP A 79 -8.05 24.79 5.55
N PRO A 80 -8.06 26.14 5.51
CA PRO A 80 -7.11 26.89 4.67
C PRO A 80 -5.65 26.67 5.07
N ALA A 81 -5.39 26.35 6.35
CA ALA A 81 -4.06 26.05 6.84
C ALA A 81 -3.59 24.65 6.40
N TYR A 82 -4.52 23.77 6.03
CA TYR A 82 -4.25 22.41 5.59
C TYR A 82 -5.03 22.06 4.31
N PRO A 83 -4.59 22.59 3.14
CA PRO A 83 -5.35 22.54 1.88
C PRO A 83 -5.34 21.13 1.25
N ALA A 84 -6.03 20.17 1.90
CA ALA A 84 -6.12 18.77 1.45
C ALA A 84 -6.78 18.63 0.07
N ASP A 85 -7.52 19.66 -0.39
CA ASP A 85 -8.11 19.72 -1.75
C ASP A 85 -7.07 19.80 -2.87
N ARG A 86 -5.78 20.03 -2.55
CA ARG A 86 -4.68 19.89 -3.50
C ARG A 86 -4.43 18.44 -3.91
N VAL A 87 -4.94 17.46 -3.17
CA VAL A 87 -5.06 16.08 -3.64
C VAL A 87 -6.27 16.03 -4.57
N VAL A 88 -6.00 16.16 -5.87
CA VAL A 88 -7.02 16.31 -6.92
C VAL A 88 -7.53 14.99 -7.48
N LEU A 89 -6.84 13.90 -7.20
CA LEU A 89 -7.23 12.54 -7.61
C LEU A 89 -6.79 11.53 -6.58
N THR A 90 -7.67 10.61 -6.25
CA THR A 90 -7.40 9.47 -5.39
C THR A 90 -7.57 8.16 -6.16
N ILE A 91 -6.60 7.26 -6.02
CA ILE A 91 -6.65 5.90 -6.54
C ILE A 91 -6.68 4.95 -5.35
N GLY A 92 -7.81 4.32 -5.14
CA GLY A 92 -8.02 3.34 -4.09
C GLY A 92 -7.61 1.94 -4.52
N LEU A 93 -6.79 1.28 -3.72
CA LEU A 93 -6.42 -0.11 -3.95
C LEU A 93 -7.35 -1.02 -3.16
N PHE A 94 -7.86 -2.08 -3.78
CA PHE A 94 -8.63 -3.10 -3.06
C PHE A 94 -7.81 -3.67 -1.91
N CYS A 95 -8.41 -3.77 -0.72
CA CYS A 95 -7.72 -4.19 0.48
C CYS A 95 -8.63 -5.05 1.36
N ALA A 96 -8.34 -6.35 1.45
CA ALA A 96 -9.03 -7.24 2.36
C ALA A 96 -8.49 -7.12 3.79
N GLU A 97 -7.17 -7.02 3.92
CA GLU A 97 -6.48 -6.87 5.20
C GLU A 97 -5.05 -6.34 5.00
N SER A 98 -4.48 -5.79 6.06
CA SER A 98 -3.11 -5.30 6.09
C SER A 98 -2.40 -5.88 7.31
N PHE A 99 -1.23 -6.46 7.09
CA PHE A 99 -0.45 -7.09 8.15
C PHE A 99 0.39 -6.08 8.93
N THR A 100 0.67 -6.41 10.18
CA THR A 100 1.66 -5.69 10.98
C THR A 100 3.06 -5.98 10.44
N TYR A 101 3.96 -5.01 10.52
CA TYR A 101 5.33 -5.24 10.07
C TYR A 101 6.13 -6.03 11.12
N GLY A 102 6.18 -5.58 12.36
CA GLY A 102 6.81 -6.18 13.53
C GLY A 102 8.15 -6.88 13.29
N ARG A 103 9.26 -6.27 13.74
CA ARG A 103 10.58 -6.90 13.64
C ARG A 103 11.19 -7.21 15.01
N SER A 104 10.87 -6.39 16.01
CA SER A 104 11.39 -6.49 17.38
C SER A 104 10.56 -7.36 18.31
N GLU A 105 9.34 -7.70 17.87
CA GLU A 105 8.40 -8.52 18.64
C GLU A 105 8.25 -9.85 17.91
N SER A 106 7.94 -10.90 18.63
CA SER A 106 7.65 -12.23 18.07
C SER A 106 6.37 -12.27 17.23
N TYR A 107 6.00 -11.14 16.63
CA TYR A 107 4.74 -10.92 15.95
C TYR A 107 4.92 -9.97 14.76
N GLY A 108 4.35 -10.33 13.62
CA GLY A 108 4.31 -9.51 12.42
C GLY A 108 5.01 -10.15 11.21
N MET A 109 4.84 -9.54 10.04
CA MET A 109 5.29 -10.08 8.76
C MET A 109 6.80 -10.29 8.69
N ALA A 110 7.59 -9.40 9.31
CA ALA A 110 9.03 -9.53 9.30
C ALA A 110 9.49 -10.76 10.11
N ASN A 111 8.91 -10.96 11.29
CA ASN A 111 9.18 -12.15 12.10
C ASN A 111 8.75 -13.43 11.39
N PHE A 112 7.56 -13.42 10.80
CA PHE A 112 7.04 -14.55 10.04
C PHE A 112 8.00 -14.97 8.92
N VAL A 113 8.46 -14.03 8.09
CA VAL A 113 9.37 -14.34 6.98
C VAL A 113 10.73 -14.80 7.47
N GLU A 114 11.32 -14.11 8.45
CA GLU A 114 12.68 -14.39 8.91
C GLU A 114 12.77 -15.63 9.81
N ASN A 115 11.83 -15.82 10.73
CA ASN A 115 11.90 -16.88 11.71
C ASN A 115 11.05 -18.13 11.38
N GLU A 116 9.87 -17.95 10.80
CA GLU A 116 9.00 -19.09 10.49
C GLU A 116 9.26 -19.68 9.11
N LEU A 117 9.56 -18.83 8.08
CA LEU A 117 9.92 -19.30 6.75
C LEU A 117 11.43 -19.51 6.58
N GLY A 118 12.26 -18.99 7.48
CA GLY A 118 13.72 -19.04 7.37
C GLY A 118 14.24 -18.30 6.14
N MET A 119 13.59 -17.21 5.75
CA MET A 119 13.91 -16.39 4.57
C MET A 119 14.41 -15.02 5.00
N SER A 120 15.45 -14.49 4.35
CA SER A 120 15.91 -13.13 4.61
C SER A 120 15.02 -12.12 3.89
N LEU A 121 14.39 -11.18 4.64
CA LEU A 121 13.60 -10.09 4.06
C LEU A 121 14.39 -9.26 3.05
N ALA A 122 15.69 -9.06 3.28
CA ALA A 122 16.54 -8.32 2.35
C ALA A 122 16.68 -8.98 0.97
N GLN A 123 16.45 -10.29 0.89
CA GLN A 123 16.51 -11.07 -0.33
C GLN A 123 15.14 -11.29 -0.99
N VAL A 124 14.05 -10.98 -0.28
CA VAL A 124 12.71 -11.09 -0.85
C VAL A 124 12.55 -10.14 -2.03
N THR A 125 12.19 -10.69 -3.18
CA THR A 125 11.97 -9.94 -4.41
C THR A 125 10.52 -9.50 -4.55
N ARG A 126 9.57 -10.33 -4.11
CA ARG A 126 8.14 -10.08 -4.23
C ARG A 126 7.34 -10.81 -3.17
N PHE A 127 6.24 -10.18 -2.75
CA PHE A 127 5.09 -10.85 -2.12
C PHE A 127 3.93 -10.92 -3.11
N ASP A 128 3.12 -11.97 -3.03
CA ASP A 128 1.90 -12.10 -3.81
C ASP A 128 0.83 -12.85 -3.01
N ILE A 129 -0.44 -12.63 -3.30
CA ILE A 129 -1.54 -13.43 -2.74
C ILE A 129 -2.23 -14.15 -3.89
N LYS A 130 -2.09 -15.46 -3.92
CA LYS A 130 -2.73 -16.32 -4.94
C LYS A 130 -3.47 -17.49 -4.29
N LYS A 131 -4.71 -17.72 -4.72
CA LYS A 131 -5.54 -18.86 -4.26
C LYS A 131 -5.56 -18.99 -2.73
N ASN A 132 -5.79 -17.87 -2.03
CA ASN A 132 -5.80 -17.81 -0.56
C ASN A 132 -4.46 -18.17 0.12
N ASN A 133 -3.33 -18.07 -0.59
CA ASN A 133 -2.00 -18.23 0.00
C ASN A 133 -1.21 -16.94 -0.16
N LEU A 134 -0.49 -16.54 0.88
CA LEU A 134 0.60 -15.58 0.77
C LEU A 134 1.81 -16.30 0.20
N MET A 135 2.35 -15.79 -0.88
CA MET A 135 3.54 -16.30 -1.57
C MET A 135 4.69 -15.33 -1.35
N VAL A 136 5.84 -15.84 -0.92
CA VAL A 136 7.08 -15.07 -0.70
C VAL A 136 8.14 -15.58 -1.68
N PHE A 137 8.73 -14.67 -2.45
CA PHE A 137 9.68 -15.01 -3.52
C PHE A 137 11.08 -14.50 -3.19
N ILE A 138 12.09 -15.36 -3.35
CA ILE A 138 13.52 -15.04 -3.34
C ILE A 138 14.16 -15.72 -4.55
N GLY A 139 14.44 -14.97 -5.62
CA GLY A 139 14.85 -15.57 -6.88
C GLY A 139 13.85 -16.63 -7.35
N ASP A 140 14.33 -17.87 -7.56
CA ASP A 140 13.51 -19.01 -7.96
C ASP A 140 12.84 -19.74 -6.79
N ARG A 141 13.24 -19.43 -5.55
CA ARG A 141 12.62 -20.02 -4.35
C ARG A 141 11.30 -19.32 -4.06
N VAL A 142 10.26 -20.12 -3.85
CA VAL A 142 8.93 -19.65 -3.49
C VAL A 142 8.43 -20.42 -2.28
N GLU A 143 8.01 -19.68 -1.25
CA GLU A 143 7.33 -20.24 -0.08
C GLU A 143 5.92 -19.72 -0.01
N GLY A 144 4.97 -20.60 0.28
CA GLY A 144 3.56 -20.25 0.41
C GLY A 144 3.01 -20.65 1.76
N ARG A 145 2.08 -19.84 2.29
CA ARG A 145 1.30 -20.17 3.48
C ARG A 145 -0.16 -19.78 3.28
N PRO A 146 -1.11 -20.62 3.70
CA PRO A 146 -2.51 -20.26 3.71
C PRO A 146 -2.75 -18.97 4.48
N LEU A 147 -3.54 -18.04 3.94
CA LEU A 147 -3.89 -16.79 4.63
C LEU A 147 -4.54 -17.06 5.99
N ALA A 148 -5.30 -18.16 6.13
CA ALA A 148 -5.92 -18.55 7.40
C ALA A 148 -4.90 -18.76 8.53
N GLU A 149 -3.68 -19.22 8.21
CA GLU A 149 -2.61 -19.46 9.21
C GLU A 149 -1.96 -18.16 9.66
N ILE A 150 -1.91 -17.14 8.80
CA ILE A 150 -1.24 -15.86 9.08
C ILE A 150 -2.22 -14.71 9.35
N LYS A 151 -3.52 -14.99 9.35
CA LYS A 151 -4.55 -13.97 9.59
C LYS A 151 -4.38 -13.24 10.92
N HIS A 152 -3.82 -13.90 11.93
CA HIS A 152 -3.50 -13.31 13.23
C HIS A 152 -2.46 -12.20 13.14
N LEU A 153 -1.67 -12.10 12.06
CA LEU A 153 -0.70 -11.02 11.82
C LEU A 153 -1.36 -9.75 11.28
N ALA A 154 -2.61 -9.82 10.83
CA ALA A 154 -3.35 -8.65 10.36
C ALA A 154 -3.75 -7.75 11.53
N TRP A 155 -3.93 -6.47 11.25
CA TRP A 155 -4.49 -5.54 12.23
C TRP A 155 -5.90 -5.97 12.61
N PRO A 156 -6.24 -6.02 13.91
CA PRO A 156 -7.59 -6.43 14.35
C PRO A 156 -8.71 -5.64 13.70
N ILE A 157 -8.50 -4.34 13.44
CA ILE A 157 -9.49 -3.48 12.78
C ILE A 157 -9.80 -3.92 11.33
N CYS A 158 -8.85 -4.59 10.66
CA CYS A 158 -9.07 -5.08 9.29
C CYS A 158 -10.15 -6.15 9.23
N HIS A 159 -10.31 -6.96 10.29
CA HIS A 159 -11.34 -7.99 10.34
C HIS A 159 -12.77 -7.42 10.45
N ALA A 160 -12.93 -6.17 10.85
CA ALA A 160 -14.19 -5.46 10.95
C ALA A 160 -14.36 -4.38 9.87
N CYS A 161 -13.39 -4.25 8.95
CA CYS A 161 -13.43 -3.23 7.91
C CYS A 161 -14.50 -3.55 6.86
N PRO A 162 -15.51 -2.68 6.65
CA PRO A 162 -16.58 -2.94 5.68
C PRO A 162 -16.18 -2.57 4.24
N ASP A 163 -15.14 -1.75 4.06
CA ASP A 163 -14.73 -1.23 2.77
C ASP A 163 -13.58 -2.03 2.18
N PHE A 164 -13.90 -2.87 1.20
CA PHE A 164 -12.92 -3.66 0.45
C PHE A 164 -12.41 -2.94 -0.79
N THR A 165 -13.25 -2.12 -1.41
CA THR A 165 -13.03 -1.57 -2.76
C THR A 165 -12.58 -0.12 -2.77
N ALA A 166 -12.39 0.51 -1.62
CA ALA A 166 -12.10 1.93 -1.48
C ALA A 166 -13.19 2.81 -2.11
N GLU A 167 -14.42 2.66 -1.65
CA GLU A 167 -15.63 3.29 -2.21
C GLU A 167 -15.55 4.82 -2.27
N LEU A 168 -14.74 5.44 -1.41
CA LEU A 168 -14.55 6.90 -1.38
C LEU A 168 -13.45 7.39 -2.34
N ALA A 169 -12.76 6.50 -3.06
CA ALA A 169 -11.78 6.90 -4.06
C ALA A 169 -12.44 7.38 -5.35
N ASP A 170 -11.74 8.22 -6.12
CA ASP A 170 -12.18 8.61 -7.46
C ASP A 170 -12.05 7.46 -8.46
N LEU A 171 -11.01 6.64 -8.30
CA LEU A 171 -10.80 5.39 -9.04
C LEU A 171 -10.46 4.28 -8.06
N SER A 172 -11.05 3.10 -8.26
CA SER A 172 -10.77 1.91 -7.45
C SER A 172 -10.17 0.82 -8.33
N ILE A 173 -9.05 0.25 -7.88
CA ILE A 173 -8.26 -0.72 -8.65
C ILE A 173 -8.01 -1.96 -7.80
N GLY A 174 -8.24 -3.14 -8.37
CA GLY A 174 -7.94 -4.42 -7.74
C GLY A 174 -7.99 -5.58 -8.72
N ALA A 175 -7.49 -6.72 -8.29
CA ALA A 175 -7.39 -7.93 -9.12
C ALA A 175 -8.59 -8.88 -9.00
N VAL A 176 -9.59 -8.55 -8.19
CA VAL A 176 -10.77 -9.41 -8.00
C VAL A 176 -11.60 -9.47 -9.27
N GLY A 177 -11.82 -10.68 -9.78
CA GLY A 177 -12.56 -10.90 -11.02
C GLY A 177 -11.70 -10.82 -12.29
N SER A 178 -10.41 -10.51 -12.18
CA SER A 178 -9.49 -10.62 -13.31
C SER A 178 -9.20 -12.09 -13.64
N ALA A 179 -8.90 -12.40 -14.91
CA ALA A 179 -8.42 -13.72 -15.29
C ALA A 179 -7.10 -14.02 -14.52
N ALA A 180 -6.90 -15.29 -14.10
CA ALA A 180 -5.83 -15.71 -13.20
C ALA A 180 -4.41 -15.29 -13.66
N ASP A 181 -4.24 -15.02 -14.95
CA ASP A 181 -2.96 -14.67 -15.57
C ASP A 181 -2.72 -13.15 -15.68
N GLN A 182 -3.71 -12.32 -15.34
CA GLN A 182 -3.65 -10.86 -15.48
C GLN A 182 -3.46 -10.10 -14.15
N SER A 183 -3.32 -10.80 -13.04
CA SER A 183 -3.18 -10.20 -11.71
C SER A 183 -1.76 -9.75 -11.38
N THR A 184 -0.90 -9.56 -12.39
CA THR A 184 0.49 -9.19 -12.15
C THR A 184 0.91 -8.08 -13.10
N ILE A 185 0.64 -6.87 -12.72
CA ILE A 185 1.44 -5.72 -13.14
C ILE A 185 1.79 -4.93 -11.89
#